data_22eb6485a180ac7355cbe4c444590bf4
#
_entry.id   22eb6485a180ac7355cbe4c444590bf4
#
_cell.length_a   1.000
_cell.length_b   1.000
_cell.length_c   1.000
_cell.angle_alpha   90.00
_cell.angle_beta   90.00
_cell.angle_gamma   90.00
#
_symmetry.space_group_name_H-M   'P 1'
#
loop_
_entity.id
_entity.type
_entity.pdbx_description
1 polymer ?
#
loop_
_entity_poly.entity_id
_entity_poly.type
_entity_poly.pdbx_seq_one_letter_code
_entity_poly.pdbx_strand_id
1 'polypeptide(L)'
;MEETVLREQLRTVGESLLFLLLIVLSVLLSYWGVRIQREGLCRTLQGDAEWAAALPRVFPIRLSASALVVGALGFFLCLALKTERETARGGTPAARRSACTNLWASLFVFLAALLRLDDLLGTRDASGEVI
;
A
#
# COMPACT_ATOMS: atom_id res chain seq x y z
N MET A 1 -29.84 -17.84 -8.42
CA MET A 1 -29.56 -16.44 -8.19
C MET A 1 -28.73 -16.19 -6.94
N GLU A 2 -29.20 -16.68 -5.81
CA GLU A 2 -28.47 -16.54 -4.54
C GLU A 2 -27.10 -17.21 -4.57
N GLU A 3 -27.00 -18.38 -5.19
CA GLU A 3 -25.73 -19.10 -5.29
C GLU A 3 -24.69 -18.31 -6.10
N THR A 4 -25.10 -17.69 -7.19
CA THR A 4 -24.21 -16.88 -8.03
C THR A 4 -23.71 -15.66 -7.27
N VAL A 5 -24.60 -15.00 -6.53
CA VAL A 5 -24.26 -13.84 -5.71
C VAL A 5 -23.29 -14.23 -4.60
N LEU A 6 -23.53 -15.38 -3.94
CA LEU A 6 -22.66 -15.87 -2.88
C LEU A 6 -21.27 -16.23 -3.40
N ARG A 7 -21.19 -16.83 -4.59
CA ARG A 7 -19.90 -17.16 -5.21
C ARG A 7 -19.12 -15.88 -5.56
N GLU A 8 -19.81 -14.87 -6.07
CA GLU A 8 -19.18 -13.61 -6.39
C GLU A 8 -18.68 -12.90 -5.12
N GLN A 9 -19.46 -12.92 -4.05
CA GLN A 9 -19.06 -12.37 -2.77
C GLN A 9 -17.86 -13.12 -2.18
N LEU A 10 -17.88 -14.45 -2.29
CA LEU A 10 -16.77 -15.28 -1.81
C LEU A 10 -15.49 -14.96 -2.57
N ARG A 11 -15.58 -14.78 -3.87
CA ARG A 11 -14.44 -14.41 -4.71
C ARG A 11 -13.90 -13.05 -4.30
N THR A 12 -14.77 -12.06 -4.09
CA THR A 12 -14.38 -10.72 -3.68
C THR A 12 -13.69 -10.73 -2.32
N VAL A 13 -14.23 -11.49 -1.37
CA VAL A 13 -13.61 -11.63 -0.04
C VAL A 13 -12.24 -12.30 -0.15
N GLY A 14 -12.13 -13.32 -1.00
CA GLY A 14 -10.85 -13.99 -1.25
C GLY A 14 -9.79 -13.05 -1.82
N GLU A 15 -10.18 -12.22 -2.79
CA GLU A 15 -9.29 -11.21 -3.37
C GLU A 15 -8.90 -10.17 -2.32
N SER A 16 -9.84 -9.76 -1.49
CA SER A 16 -9.56 -8.81 -0.39
C SER A 16 -8.55 -9.38 0.58
N LEU A 17 -8.66 -10.65 0.93
CA LEU A 17 -7.69 -11.32 1.81
C LEU A 17 -6.30 -11.33 1.18
N LEU A 18 -6.22 -11.62 -0.12
CA LEU A 18 -4.94 -11.59 -0.83
C LEU A 18 -4.30 -10.21 -0.77
N PHE A 19 -5.07 -9.15 -1.05
CA PHE A 19 -4.53 -7.80 -1.03
C PHE A 19 -4.17 -7.33 0.38
N LEU A 20 -4.90 -7.79 1.41
CA LEU A 20 -4.51 -7.53 2.79
C LEU A 20 -3.18 -8.20 3.13
N LEU A 21 -2.95 -9.42 2.64
CA LEU A 21 -1.66 -10.09 2.81
C LEU A 21 -0.54 -9.33 2.10
N LEU A 22 -0.82 -8.74 0.93
CA LEU A 22 0.16 -7.91 0.24
C LEU A 22 0.51 -6.66 1.05
N ILE A 23 -0.46 -6.07 1.73
CA ILE A 23 -0.21 -4.93 2.61
C ILE A 23 0.67 -5.35 3.79
N VAL A 24 0.40 -6.51 4.39
CA VAL A 24 1.25 -7.05 5.46
C VAL A 24 2.67 -7.28 4.96
N LEU A 25 2.82 -7.84 3.77
CA LEU A 25 4.14 -8.03 3.15
C LEU A 25 4.84 -6.69 2.96
N SER A 26 4.12 -5.67 2.50
CA SER A 26 4.69 -4.34 2.30
C SER A 26 5.17 -3.73 3.62
N VAL A 27 4.43 -3.93 4.71
CA VAL A 27 4.84 -3.47 6.05
C VAL A 27 6.10 -4.19 6.50
N LEU A 28 6.19 -5.50 6.26
CA LEU A 28 7.38 -6.29 6.60
C LEU A 28 8.59 -5.84 5.79
N LEU A 29 8.41 -5.55 4.51
CA LEU A 29 9.48 -5.01 3.66
C LEU A 29 9.94 -3.64 4.15
N SER A 30 9.00 -2.79 4.54
CA SER A 30 9.32 -1.47 5.09
C SER A 30 10.10 -1.59 6.41
N TYR A 31 9.69 -2.52 7.26
CA TYR A 31 10.39 -2.80 8.51
C TYR A 31 11.83 -3.25 8.25
N TRP A 32 12.01 -4.15 7.30
CA TRP A 32 13.34 -4.64 6.92
C TRP A 32 14.20 -3.49 6.39
N GLY A 33 13.63 -2.65 5.51
CA GLY A 33 14.33 -1.49 4.98
C GLY A 33 14.80 -0.53 6.07
N VAL A 34 13.94 -0.26 7.04
CA VAL A 34 14.29 0.61 8.18
C VAL A 34 15.38 -0.03 9.04
N ARG A 35 15.32 -1.34 9.24
CA ARG A 35 16.37 -2.05 9.99
C ARG A 35 17.72 -1.96 9.31
N ILE A 36 17.76 -2.14 7.99
CA ILE A 36 19.00 -2.00 7.21
C ILE A 36 19.53 -0.57 7.34
N GLN A 37 18.66 0.41 7.23
CA GLN A 37 19.02 1.82 7.35
C GLN A 37 19.62 2.12 8.73
N ARG A 38 18.99 1.61 9.80
CA ARG A 38 19.48 1.77 11.16
C ARG A 38 20.85 1.12 11.33
N GLU A 39 21.01 -0.10 10.83
CA GLU A 39 22.27 -0.82 10.89
C GLU A 39 23.38 -0.04 10.17
N GLY A 40 23.08 0.48 8.97
CA GLY A 40 24.04 1.28 8.21
C GLY A 40 24.47 2.54 8.95
N LEU A 41 23.52 3.25 9.58
CA LEU A 41 23.83 4.45 10.35
C LEU A 41 24.67 4.12 11.57
N CYS A 42 24.33 3.04 12.29
CA CYS A 42 25.12 2.60 13.45
C CYS A 42 26.55 2.26 13.09
N ARG A 43 26.73 1.54 11.97
CA ARG A 43 28.07 1.15 11.52
C ARG A 43 28.89 2.36 11.04
N THR A 44 28.24 3.30 10.37
CA THR A 44 28.89 4.53 9.95
C THR A 44 29.35 5.35 11.16
N LEU A 45 28.53 5.44 12.20
CA LEU A 45 28.91 6.13 13.45
C LEU A 45 30.07 5.45 14.15
N GLN A 46 30.19 4.13 14.03
CA GLN A 46 31.31 3.36 14.59
C GLN A 46 32.56 3.42 13.75
N GLY A 47 32.52 4.12 12.61
CA GLY A 47 33.66 4.25 11.70
C GLY A 47 33.82 3.11 10.71
N ASP A 48 32.84 2.21 10.61
CA ASP A 48 32.86 1.06 9.71
C ASP A 48 32.05 1.32 8.45
N ALA A 49 32.50 2.30 7.66
CA ALA A 49 31.80 2.71 6.45
C ALA A 49 31.81 1.64 5.35
N GLU A 50 32.85 0.80 5.30
CA GLU A 50 32.92 -0.28 4.33
C GLU A 50 31.84 -1.32 4.55
N TRP A 51 31.62 -1.68 5.82
CA TRP A 51 30.58 -2.63 6.17
C TRP A 51 29.17 -2.05 5.87
N ALA A 52 28.98 -0.78 6.18
CA ALA A 52 27.72 -0.09 5.88
C ALA A 52 27.45 -0.06 4.38
N ALA A 53 28.47 0.16 3.57
CA ALA A 53 28.34 0.18 2.11
C ALA A 53 28.02 -1.19 1.52
N ALA A 54 28.34 -2.28 2.23
CA ALA A 54 28.07 -3.64 1.80
C ALA A 54 26.60 -4.07 2.05
N LEU A 55 25.84 -3.30 2.81
CA LEU A 55 24.43 -3.61 3.09
C LEU A 55 23.58 -3.45 1.83
N PRO A 56 22.46 -4.22 1.73
CA PRO A 56 21.53 -4.05 0.62
C PRO A 56 21.03 -2.61 0.54
N ARG A 57 20.76 -2.17 -0.68
CA ARG A 57 20.21 -0.83 -0.88
C ARG A 57 18.78 -0.76 -0.35
N VAL A 58 18.49 0.29 0.39
CA VAL A 58 17.16 0.51 0.98
C VAL A 58 16.14 0.95 -0.07
N PHE A 59 16.57 1.71 -1.09
CA PHE A 59 15.65 2.26 -2.09
C PHE A 59 14.80 1.20 -2.79
N PRO A 60 15.35 0.10 -3.36
CA PRO A 60 14.52 -0.91 -4.01
C PRO A 60 13.52 -1.56 -3.07
N ILE A 61 13.89 -1.73 -1.80
CA ILE A 61 13.00 -2.32 -0.78
C ILE A 61 11.84 -1.38 -0.50
N ARG A 62 12.11 -0.10 -0.31
CA ARG A 62 11.08 0.91 -0.05
C ARG A 62 10.19 1.12 -1.28
N LEU A 63 10.78 1.10 -2.47
CA LEU A 63 10.03 1.21 -3.71
C LEU A 63 9.06 0.03 -3.87
N SER A 64 9.52 -1.19 -3.62
CA SER A 64 8.67 -2.39 -3.69
C SER A 64 7.53 -2.31 -2.68
N ALA A 65 7.82 -1.91 -1.45
CA ALA A 65 6.80 -1.75 -0.41
C ALA A 65 5.76 -0.71 -0.80
N SER A 66 6.18 0.45 -1.29
CA SER A 66 5.28 1.51 -1.76
C SER A 66 4.42 1.06 -2.94
N ALA A 67 5.02 0.35 -3.89
CA ALA A 67 4.28 -0.15 -5.05
C ALA A 67 3.21 -1.16 -4.64
N LEU A 68 3.53 -2.05 -3.69
CA LEU A 68 2.57 -3.01 -3.16
C LEU A 68 1.40 -2.30 -2.48
N VAL A 69 1.67 -1.28 -1.68
CA VAL A 69 0.63 -0.49 -1.01
C VAL A 69 -0.26 0.21 -2.04
N VAL A 70 0.34 0.87 -3.03
CA VAL A 70 -0.42 1.55 -4.09
C VAL A 70 -1.32 0.56 -4.83
N GLY A 71 -0.79 -0.61 -5.18
CA GLY A 71 -1.58 -1.64 -5.86
C GLY A 71 -2.74 -2.14 -5.01
N ALA A 72 -2.48 -2.45 -3.73
CA ALA A 72 -3.51 -2.93 -2.83
C ALA A 72 -4.59 -1.88 -2.57
N LEU A 73 -4.19 -0.63 -2.32
CA LEU A 73 -5.13 0.46 -2.08
C LEU A 73 -5.93 0.79 -3.35
N GLY A 74 -5.31 0.68 -4.52
CA GLY A 74 -6.01 0.82 -5.80
C GLY A 74 -7.10 -0.23 -5.97
N PHE A 75 -6.82 -1.47 -5.60
CA PHE A 75 -7.82 -2.54 -5.60
C PHE A 75 -8.99 -2.19 -4.68
N PHE A 76 -8.70 -1.77 -3.44
CA PHE A 76 -9.76 -1.42 -2.49
C PHE A 76 -10.55 -0.20 -2.93
N LEU A 77 -9.93 0.76 -3.62
CA LEU A 77 -10.64 1.89 -4.21
C LEU A 77 -11.60 1.42 -5.29
N CYS A 78 -11.17 0.53 -6.17
CA CYS A 78 -12.04 -0.05 -7.21
C CYS A 78 -13.20 -0.81 -6.58
N LEU A 79 -12.96 -1.55 -5.50
CA LEU A 79 -13.99 -2.27 -4.77
C LEU A 79 -14.99 -1.30 -4.14
N ALA A 80 -14.51 -0.19 -3.57
CA ALA A 80 -15.37 0.85 -2.98
C ALA A 80 -16.24 1.51 -4.06
N LEU A 81 -15.69 1.76 -5.25
CA LEU A 81 -16.45 2.30 -6.38
C LEU A 81 -17.57 1.34 -6.79
N LYS A 82 -17.27 0.05 -6.88
CA LYS A 82 -18.24 -0.97 -7.21
C LYS A 82 -19.37 -1.02 -6.18
N THR A 83 -19.02 -1.01 -4.90
CA THR A 83 -19.98 -1.04 -3.79
C THR A 83 -20.86 0.21 -3.83
N GLU A 84 -20.29 1.37 -4.07
CA GLU A 84 -21.05 2.63 -4.16
C GLU A 84 -22.05 2.58 -5.32
N ARG A 85 -21.66 2.09 -6.49
CA ARG A 85 -22.55 1.95 -7.64
C ARG A 85 -23.71 1.01 -7.37
N GLU A 86 -23.44 -0.13 -6.75
CA GLU A 86 -24.45 -1.12 -6.40
C GLU A 86 -25.44 -0.55 -5.40
N THR A 87 -24.93 0.16 -4.38
CA THR A 87 -25.75 0.74 -3.32
C THR A 87 -26.60 1.90 -3.84
N ALA A 88 -26.08 2.68 -4.79
CA ALA A 88 -26.83 3.79 -5.41
C ALA A 88 -28.05 3.29 -6.17
N ARG A 89 -28.00 2.05 -6.70
CA ARG A 89 -29.09 1.49 -7.48
C ARG A 89 -30.24 0.92 -6.65
N GLY A 90 -29.99 0.49 -5.42
CA GLY A 90 -31.02 -0.15 -4.63
C GLY A 90 -30.79 -0.20 -3.15
N GLY A 91 -29.78 0.49 -2.63
CA GLY A 91 -29.46 0.47 -1.22
C GLY A 91 -30.31 1.43 -0.40
N THR A 92 -30.30 1.23 0.91
CA THR A 92 -30.94 2.14 1.87
C THR A 92 -30.16 3.45 1.95
N PRO A 93 -30.77 4.56 2.42
CA PRO A 93 -30.06 5.82 2.60
C PRO A 93 -28.83 5.70 3.50
N ALA A 94 -28.93 4.88 4.56
CA ALA A 94 -27.80 4.64 5.46
C ALA A 94 -26.65 3.92 4.74
N ALA A 95 -26.98 2.90 3.93
CA ALA A 95 -25.98 2.16 3.16
C ALA A 95 -25.30 3.04 2.12
N ARG A 96 -26.05 3.92 1.46
CA ARG A 96 -25.50 4.87 0.48
C ARG A 96 -24.51 5.82 1.13
N ARG A 97 -24.85 6.33 2.30
CA ARG A 97 -23.98 7.23 3.05
C ARG A 97 -22.69 6.53 3.45
N SER A 98 -22.79 5.31 3.95
CA SER A 98 -21.64 4.50 4.34
C SER A 98 -20.75 4.20 3.14
N ALA A 99 -21.32 3.79 2.02
CA ALA A 99 -20.58 3.51 0.79
C ALA A 99 -19.86 4.75 0.27
N CYS A 100 -20.54 5.90 0.31
CA CYS A 100 -19.96 7.18 -0.13
C CYS A 100 -18.78 7.58 0.77
N THR A 101 -18.94 7.45 2.09
CA THR A 101 -17.86 7.75 3.04
C THR A 101 -16.68 6.84 2.82
N ASN A 102 -16.92 5.54 2.62
CA ASN A 102 -15.87 4.57 2.37
C ASN A 102 -15.13 4.87 1.07
N LEU A 103 -15.87 5.29 0.03
CA LEU A 103 -15.28 5.66 -1.25
C LEU A 103 -14.33 6.86 -1.09
N TRP A 104 -14.77 7.91 -0.40
CA TRP A 104 -13.94 9.08 -0.16
C TRP A 104 -12.71 8.74 0.67
N ALA A 105 -12.87 7.94 1.72
CA ALA A 105 -11.76 7.50 2.56
C ALA A 105 -10.73 6.71 1.75
N SER A 106 -11.21 5.78 0.91
CA SER A 106 -10.34 4.96 0.06
C SER A 106 -9.60 5.83 -0.95
N LEU A 107 -10.27 6.83 -1.52
CA LEU A 107 -9.66 7.76 -2.47
C LEU A 107 -8.55 8.57 -1.81
N PHE A 108 -8.79 9.13 -0.62
CA PHE A 108 -7.78 9.91 0.10
C PHE A 108 -6.56 9.07 0.48
N VAL A 109 -6.77 7.85 0.94
CA VAL A 109 -5.68 6.94 1.29
C VAL A 109 -4.87 6.57 0.05
N PHE A 110 -5.54 6.30 -1.06
CA PHE A 110 -4.88 5.99 -2.33
C PHE A 110 -4.04 7.18 -2.83
N LEU A 111 -4.59 8.38 -2.78
CA LEU A 111 -3.87 9.58 -3.18
C LEU A 111 -2.65 9.82 -2.28
N ALA A 112 -2.79 9.59 -0.98
CA ALA A 112 -1.67 9.70 -0.05
C ALA A 112 -0.57 8.71 -0.40
N ALA A 113 -0.93 7.47 -0.76
CA ALA A 113 0.05 6.46 -1.17
C ALA A 113 0.76 6.84 -2.46
N LEU A 114 0.03 7.41 -3.42
CA LEU A 114 0.62 7.90 -4.67
C LEU A 114 1.59 9.04 -4.43
N LEU A 115 1.25 9.97 -3.53
CA LEU A 115 2.13 11.08 -3.17
C LEU A 115 3.43 10.58 -2.56
N ARG A 116 3.34 9.57 -1.70
CA ARG A 116 4.54 8.95 -1.11
C ARG A 116 5.41 8.27 -2.14
N LEU A 117 4.79 7.57 -3.08
CA LEU A 117 5.53 6.94 -4.17
C LEU A 117 6.22 7.97 -5.05
N ASP A 118 5.51 9.02 -5.40
CA ASP A 118 6.05 10.12 -6.20
C ASP A 118 7.22 10.80 -5.49
N ASP A 119 7.08 11.08 -4.20
CA ASP A 119 8.15 11.66 -3.38
C ASP A 119 9.38 10.74 -3.35
N LEU A 120 9.17 9.44 -3.20
CA LEU A 120 10.26 8.47 -3.19
C LEU A 120 11.02 8.46 -4.51
N LEU A 121 10.31 8.49 -5.63
CA LEU A 121 10.92 8.52 -6.96
C LEU A 121 11.65 9.85 -7.22
N GLY A 122 11.05 10.96 -6.79
CA GLY A 122 11.66 12.28 -6.92
C GLY A 122 12.91 12.43 -6.08
N THR A 123 12.91 11.89 -4.88
CA THR A 123 14.07 11.92 -3.98
C THR A 123 15.23 11.14 -4.56
N ARG A 124 14.95 10.03 -5.23
CA ARG A 124 15.98 9.27 -5.92
C ARG A 124 16.71 10.12 -6.96
N ASP A 125 15.94 10.85 -7.77
CA ASP A 125 16.52 11.68 -8.83
C ASP A 125 17.29 12.87 -8.27
N ALA A 126 16.84 13.42 -7.17
CA ALA A 126 17.43 14.62 -6.58
C ALA A 126 18.74 14.34 -5.84
N SER A 127 18.81 13.26 -5.08
CA SER A 127 19.96 12.98 -4.21
C SER A 127 20.77 11.75 -4.63
N GLY A 128 20.23 10.93 -5.50
CA GLY A 128 20.85 9.66 -5.85
C GLY A 128 20.89 8.66 -4.72
N GLU A 129 20.49 9.07 -3.53
CA GLU A 129 20.49 8.23 -2.35
C GLU A 129 19.29 8.58 -1.49
N VAL A 130 18.54 7.56 -1.09
CA VAL A 130 17.33 7.72 -0.27
C VAL A 130 17.59 7.18 1.11
N ILE A 131 17.31 8.01 2.07
CA ILE A 131 17.43 7.65 3.48
C ILE A 131 16.05 7.28 4.03
#